data_8c1291daa258dca2997e9bb8c85f25ff
#
_entry.id   8c1291daa258dca2997e9bb8c85f25ff
#
_cell.length_a   1.000
_cell.length_b   1.000
_cell.length_c   1.000
_cell.angle_alpha   90.00
_cell.angle_beta   90.00
_cell.angle_gamma   90.00
#
_symmetry.space_group_name_H-M   'P 1'
#
loop_
_entity.id
_entity.type
_entity.pdbx_description
1 polymer ?
#
loop_
_entity_poly.entity_id
_entity_poly.type
_entity_poly.pdbx_seq_one_letter_code
_entity_poly.pdbx_strand_id
1 'polypeptide(L)'
;MRLSVLLSILPAVLLAACTATGNSAQTSSTSSFSNASGGLCNADALNPAGQTASQNQVERLVKQAGAAQARVLAPDRMYTTDYDPSRLSIRVDEQNQIISVYCG
;
A
#
# COMPACT_ATOMS: atom_id res chain seq x y z
N MET A 1 -22.86 -51.73 -51.94
CA MET A 1 -21.52 -52.06 -52.26
C MET A 1 -20.59 -50.97 -51.78
N ARG A 2 -19.81 -51.36 -50.86
CA ARG A 2 -18.61 -50.65 -50.59
C ARG A 2 -18.74 -49.35 -49.93
N LEU A 3 -18.30 -49.18 -49.00
CA LEU A 3 -17.17 -49.45 -48.16
C LEU A 3 -16.81 -48.15 -47.49
N SER A 4 -17.18 -48.15 -46.32
CA SER A 4 -16.89 -47.03 -45.49
C SER A 4 -15.60 -47.24 -44.83
N VAL A 5 -14.79 -46.33 -44.95
CA VAL A 5 -13.62 -46.28 -44.12
C VAL A 5 -13.76 -45.17 -43.13
N LEU A 6 -13.99 -45.61 -41.98
CA LEU A 6 -14.04 -44.72 -40.86
C LEU A 6 -12.62 -44.49 -40.40
N LEU A 7 -12.22 -43.33 -40.58
CA LEU A 7 -10.99 -42.91 -40.03
C LEU A 7 -11.26 -42.08 -38.81
N SER A 8 -11.15 -42.71 -37.73
CA SER A 8 -11.25 -42.07 -36.46
C SER A 8 -9.99 -41.30 -36.17
N ILE A 9 -10.10 -40.09 -36.22
CA ILE A 9 -9.02 -39.25 -35.79
C ILE A 9 -9.36 -38.79 -34.41
N LEU A 10 -8.65 -39.27 -33.46
CA LEU A 10 -8.70 -38.77 -32.12
C LEU A 10 -7.99 -37.46 -32.07
N PRO A 11 -8.64 -36.48 -31.56
CA PRO A 11 -7.93 -35.29 -31.19
C PRO A 11 -7.22 -35.55 -29.87
N ALA A 12 -5.98 -35.41 -29.91
CA ALA A 12 -5.19 -35.38 -28.72
C ALA A 12 -5.57 -34.12 -27.92
N VAL A 13 -6.12 -34.36 -26.84
CA VAL A 13 -6.39 -33.28 -25.90
C VAL A 13 -5.07 -32.90 -25.29
N LEU A 14 -4.59 -31.87 -25.79
CA LEU A 14 -3.50 -31.22 -25.10
C LEU A 14 -4.07 -30.50 -23.91
N LEU A 15 -3.92 -31.09 -22.82
CA LEU A 15 -4.09 -30.41 -21.60
C LEU A 15 -2.93 -29.46 -21.45
N ALA A 16 -3.18 -28.32 -21.86
CA ALA A 16 -2.33 -27.25 -21.43
C ALA A 16 -2.58 -27.09 -19.95
N ALA A 17 -1.73 -27.63 -19.23
CA ALA A 17 -1.71 -27.30 -17.85
C ALA A 17 -1.33 -25.85 -17.77
N CYS A 18 -2.30 -25.09 -17.54
CA CYS A 18 -2.03 -23.79 -17.08
C CYS A 18 -1.47 -23.93 -15.72
N THR A 19 -0.28 -23.97 -15.70
CA THR A 19 0.35 -23.67 -14.48
C THR A 19 0.09 -22.23 -14.27
N ALA A 20 -0.89 -22.04 -13.68
CA ALA A 20 -1.06 -20.76 -13.14
C ALA A 20 -0.05 -20.64 -12.09
N THR A 21 0.88 -20.13 -12.47
CA THR A 21 1.71 -19.68 -11.55
C THR A 21 1.05 -18.57 -10.97
N GLY A 22 0.49 -18.82 -10.17
CA GLY A 22 -0.14 -17.85 -9.58
C GLY A 22 0.71 -17.07 -8.71
N ASN A 23 1.19 -16.39 -9.10
CA ASN A 23 1.82 -15.58 -8.46
C ASN A 23 1.30 -14.57 -7.85
N SER A 24 0.60 -14.74 -7.57
CA SER A 24 0.05 -14.18 -6.92
C SER A 24 0.46 -13.43 -5.90
N ALA A 25 0.98 -13.55 -5.78
CA ALA A 25 1.51 -13.01 -5.06
C ALA A 25 1.29 -11.83 -4.43
N GLN A 26 1.04 -11.46 -4.74
CA GLN A 26 0.92 -10.47 -4.34
C GLN A 26 0.77 -9.84 -3.36
N THR A 27 0.48 -10.22 -3.03
CA THR A 27 0.37 -9.92 -2.03
C THR A 27 0.95 -9.18 -1.23
N SER A 28 1.53 -9.09 -1.43
CA SER A 28 2.14 -8.41 -0.95
C SER A 28 2.15 -7.33 -0.31
N SER A 29 1.48 -7.09 -0.45
CA SER A 29 1.17 -6.23 0.25
C SER A 29 1.72 -5.86 1.39
N THR A 30 2.27 -6.51 1.61
CA THR A 30 2.92 -6.28 2.50
C THR A 30 3.79 -5.32 2.48
N SER A 31 3.45 -4.52 2.24
CA SER A 31 4.07 -3.54 2.46
C SER A 31 4.58 -3.36 3.69
N SER A 32 5.24 -4.05 3.88
CA SER A 32 6.16 -3.84 4.76
C SER A 32 6.94 -2.68 4.39
N PHE A 33 6.50 -1.67 4.70
CA PHE A 33 7.29 -0.55 4.71
C PHE A 33 8.15 -0.59 5.91
N SER A 34 8.72 -1.62 6.04
CA SER A 34 9.82 -1.68 6.93
C SER A 34 10.96 -1.17 6.16
N ASN A 35 10.91 -0.02 5.86
CA ASN A 35 12.13 0.64 5.70
C ASN A 35 12.65 0.76 7.08
N ALA A 36 13.26 -0.21 7.44
CA ALA A 36 13.97 -0.23 8.67
C ALA A 36 15.24 0.56 8.54
N SER A 37 15.11 1.66 7.96
CA SER A 37 16.06 2.67 8.24
C SER A 37 15.66 3.12 9.59
N GLY A 38 16.23 2.63 10.60
CA GLY A 38 15.92 3.00 11.97
C GLY A 38 16.19 4.46 12.22
N GLY A 39 15.87 5.28 11.27
CA GLY A 39 15.98 6.70 11.37
C GLY A 39 14.82 7.29 12.14
N LEU A 40 15.12 8.31 12.86
CA LEU A 40 14.08 9.14 13.45
C LEU A 40 13.33 9.86 12.35
N CYS A 41 12.03 10.01 12.53
CA CYS A 41 11.21 10.81 11.66
C CYS A 41 11.71 12.26 11.62
N ASN A 42 11.70 12.86 10.45
CA ASN A 42 12.02 14.28 10.27
C ASN A 42 10.92 14.93 9.43
N ALA A 43 10.15 15.77 10.03
CA ALA A 43 9.06 16.49 9.39
C ALA A 43 9.44 17.90 8.94
N ASP A 44 10.63 18.37 9.23
CA ASP A 44 10.99 19.78 9.04
C ASP A 44 11.00 20.20 7.58
N ALA A 45 11.30 19.29 6.68
CA ALA A 45 11.34 19.57 5.26
C ALA A 45 9.98 19.39 4.56
N LEU A 46 8.96 18.94 5.28
CA LEU A 46 7.67 18.65 4.71
C LEU A 46 6.77 19.87 4.76
N ASN A 47 6.10 20.14 3.66
CA ASN A 47 5.15 21.24 3.58
C ASN A 47 3.88 20.79 2.87
N PRO A 48 3.11 19.86 3.46
CA PRO A 48 1.91 19.33 2.84
C PRO A 48 0.64 20.10 3.18
N ALA A 49 0.73 21.24 3.82
CA ALA A 49 -0.44 22.00 4.25
C ALA A 49 -1.35 22.32 3.07
N GLY A 50 -2.64 22.12 3.25
CA GLY A 50 -3.64 22.34 2.21
C GLY A 50 -3.85 21.16 1.27
N GLN A 51 -3.03 20.13 1.35
CA GLN A 51 -3.22 18.92 0.54
C GLN A 51 -4.16 17.94 1.25
N THR A 52 -4.85 17.13 0.47
CA THR A 52 -5.73 16.11 1.03
C THR A 52 -4.92 14.95 1.59
N ALA A 53 -5.26 14.51 2.79
CA ALA A 53 -4.61 13.37 3.42
C ALA A 53 -5.15 12.05 2.85
N SER A 54 -4.95 11.84 1.55
CA SER A 54 -5.25 10.56 0.92
C SER A 54 -4.22 9.52 1.35
N GLN A 55 -4.55 8.26 1.19
CA GLN A 55 -3.62 7.20 1.52
C GLN A 55 -2.29 7.36 0.79
N ASN A 56 -2.34 7.65 -0.50
CA ASN A 56 -1.13 7.85 -1.30
C ASN A 56 -0.30 9.03 -0.80
N GLN A 57 -0.96 10.09 -0.37
CA GLN A 57 -0.28 11.25 0.15
C GLN A 57 0.37 10.95 1.50
N VAL A 58 -0.33 10.25 2.38
CA VAL A 58 0.21 9.82 3.67
C VAL A 58 1.45 8.94 3.48
N GLU A 59 1.37 7.98 2.59
CA GLU A 59 2.52 7.11 2.29
C GLU A 59 3.72 7.89 1.76
N ARG A 60 3.45 8.87 0.93
CA ARG A 60 4.51 9.73 0.42
C ARG A 60 5.19 10.53 1.52
N LEU A 61 4.39 11.09 2.40
CA LEU A 61 4.90 11.86 3.54
C LEU A 61 5.71 11.00 4.50
N VAL A 62 5.26 9.77 4.75
CA VAL A 62 6.01 8.81 5.57
C VAL A 62 7.39 8.56 4.99
N LYS A 63 7.47 8.34 3.69
CA LYS A 63 8.74 8.12 3.02
C LYS A 63 9.65 9.36 3.07
N GLN A 64 9.08 10.51 2.82
CA GLN A 64 9.86 11.76 2.84
C GLN A 64 10.35 12.09 4.24
N ALA A 65 9.58 11.77 5.25
CA ALA A 65 9.95 11.99 6.64
C ALA A 65 10.94 10.94 7.17
N GLY A 66 11.08 9.83 6.48
CA GLY A 66 11.83 8.69 7.02
C GLY A 66 11.13 8.04 8.21
N ALA A 67 9.83 8.25 8.36
CA ALA A 67 9.07 7.71 9.47
C ALA A 67 8.79 6.22 9.28
N ALA A 68 8.63 5.50 10.36
CA ALA A 68 8.24 4.10 10.31
C ALA A 68 6.73 3.93 10.10
N GLN A 69 5.95 4.90 10.53
CA GLN A 69 4.50 4.87 10.44
C GLN A 69 3.93 6.27 10.48
N ALA A 70 2.65 6.40 10.18
CA ALA A 70 1.94 7.67 10.30
C ALA A 70 0.64 7.50 11.08
N ARG A 71 0.21 8.60 11.68
CA ARG A 71 -1.09 8.69 12.32
C ARG A 71 -1.80 9.95 11.82
N VAL A 72 -3.01 9.80 11.33
CA VAL A 72 -3.84 10.94 10.89
C VAL A 72 -4.74 11.37 12.05
N LEU A 73 -4.64 12.62 12.41
CA LEU A 73 -5.36 13.19 13.54
C LEU A 73 -6.51 14.07 13.04
N ALA A 74 -7.72 13.56 13.16
CA ALA A 74 -8.93 14.29 12.80
C ALA A 74 -9.42 15.13 14.00
N PRO A 75 -10.10 16.26 13.75
CA PRO A 75 -10.46 17.18 14.83
C PRO A 75 -11.54 16.64 15.77
N ASP A 76 -12.33 15.68 15.32
CA ASP A 76 -13.45 15.13 16.07
C ASP A 76 -13.10 13.87 16.85
N ARG A 77 -11.86 13.50 16.93
CA ARG A 77 -11.43 12.28 17.59
C ARG A 77 -10.39 12.56 18.67
N MET A 78 -10.45 11.73 19.69
CA MET A 78 -9.44 11.75 20.74
C MET A 78 -8.35 10.73 20.42
N TYR A 79 -7.14 11.13 20.69
CA TYR A 79 -5.96 10.29 20.45
C TYR A 79 -5.14 10.21 21.74
N THR A 80 -4.39 9.12 21.85
CA THR A 80 -3.47 8.95 22.96
C THR A 80 -2.34 9.98 22.87
N THR A 81 -1.84 10.40 24.02
CA THR A 81 -0.78 11.41 24.07
C THR A 81 0.61 10.82 24.09
N ASP A 82 0.74 9.55 23.76
CA ASP A 82 2.03 8.89 23.68
C ASP A 82 2.90 9.51 22.58
N TYR A 83 4.17 9.61 22.87
CA TYR A 83 5.16 10.11 21.92
C TYR A 83 5.93 8.96 21.29
N ASP A 84 6.03 8.99 19.97
CA ASP A 84 6.79 8.00 19.20
C ASP A 84 7.66 8.74 18.17
N PRO A 85 8.97 8.78 18.37
CA PRO A 85 9.86 9.55 17.49
C PRO A 85 9.99 8.98 16.10
N SER A 86 9.51 7.78 15.87
CA SER A 86 9.49 7.16 14.53
C SER A 86 8.17 7.36 13.79
N ARG A 87 7.21 8.02 14.42
CA ARG A 87 5.88 8.19 13.86
C ARG A 87 5.67 9.59 13.35
N LEU A 88 5.13 9.71 12.13
CA LEU A 88 4.67 10.98 11.59
C LEU A 88 3.21 11.19 11.98
N SER A 89 2.90 12.27 12.66
CA SER A 89 1.54 12.68 12.98
C SER A 89 1.08 13.75 12.00
N ILE A 90 -0.04 13.50 11.36
CA ILE A 90 -0.61 14.36 10.31
C ILE A 90 -1.94 14.92 10.84
N ARG A 91 -1.98 16.19 11.12
CA ARG A 91 -3.24 16.83 11.55
C ARG A 91 -4.02 17.27 10.33
N VAL A 92 -5.30 16.93 10.33
CA VAL A 92 -6.22 17.28 9.24
C VAL A 92 -7.42 18.04 9.80
N ASP A 93 -8.07 18.77 8.92
CA ASP A 93 -9.34 19.46 9.22
C ASP A 93 -10.54 18.56 8.92
N GLU A 94 -11.73 19.13 9.04
CA GLU A 94 -12.98 18.39 8.80
C GLU A 94 -13.13 17.94 7.35
N GLN A 95 -12.42 18.56 6.42
CA GLN A 95 -12.42 18.21 5.01
C GLN A 95 -11.28 17.25 4.64
N ASN A 96 -10.60 16.71 5.64
CA ASN A 96 -9.44 15.84 5.46
C ASN A 96 -8.25 16.51 4.75
N GLN A 97 -8.17 17.82 4.89
CA GLN A 97 -7.01 18.57 4.41
C GLN A 97 -5.95 18.69 5.49
N ILE A 98 -4.72 18.56 5.09
CA ILE A 98 -3.60 18.59 6.03
C ILE A 98 -3.39 20.02 6.54
N ILE A 99 -3.39 20.16 7.84
CA ILE A 99 -3.11 21.42 8.54
C ILE A 99 -1.63 21.50 8.89
N SER A 100 -1.10 20.42 9.43
CA SER A 100 0.30 20.35 9.86
C SER A 100 0.76 18.92 10.01
N VAL A 101 2.05 18.74 9.99
CA VAL A 101 2.69 17.45 10.24
C VAL A 101 3.81 17.63 11.27
N TYR A 102 4.02 16.62 12.08
CA TYR A 102 5.11 16.59 13.04
C TYR A 102 5.46 15.16 13.42
N CYS A 103 6.64 14.96 13.93
CA CYS A 103 7.06 13.67 14.45
C CYS A 103 6.63 13.50 15.91
N GLY A 104 6.04 12.37 16.20
CA GLY A 104 5.60 12.15 17.58
C GLY A 104 4.31 11.38 17.74
#